data_fee84160c16c9801937e0b5147d6914b
#
_entry.id   fee84160c16c9801937e0b5147d6914b
#
_cell.length_a   1.000
_cell.length_b   1.000
_cell.length_c   1.000
_cell.angle_alpha   90.00
_cell.angle_beta   90.00
_cell.angle_gamma   90.00
#
_symmetry.space_group_name_H-M   'P 1'
#
loop_
_entity.id
_entity.type
_entity.pdbx_description
1 polymer ?
#
loop_
_entity_poly.entity_id
_entity_poly.type
_entity_poly.pdbx_seq_one_letter_code
_entity_poly.pdbx_strand_id
1 'polypeptide(L)'
;MRYPIATFDCYGTLVDWEGGFGSFLYAKALASGDEGPPPGRELRERFEAIQFDLIQREYRPYKEILAETLRRLCDERGWPFERGDAEAIVTAMRSFQPFPDTRPALRRVRAAGTRLVIVSNTDRDIIEHTLRQLEVPFDDVQVAEDVGAYKPSDEVFRRLLERLGERPERVLHVAFGFKYDIGPAERAGMRTAWVNRHQEPPPTVVAYDHEWRDLWGLASLVEDAD
;
A
#
# COMPACT_ATOMS: atom_id res chain seq x y z
N MET A 1 -24.06 -11.80 -5.27
CA MET A 1 -22.70 -11.20 -5.10
C MET A 1 -22.36 -11.15 -3.62
N ARG A 2 -21.29 -11.82 -3.20
CA ARG A 2 -20.91 -11.95 -1.78
C ARG A 2 -20.36 -10.63 -1.21
N TYR A 3 -19.54 -9.92 -1.99
CA TYR A 3 -18.96 -8.63 -1.64
C TYR A 3 -19.22 -7.60 -2.73
N PRO A 4 -20.18 -6.67 -2.52
CA PRO A 4 -20.49 -5.64 -3.51
C PRO A 4 -19.37 -4.60 -3.65
N ILE A 5 -18.49 -4.49 -2.64
CA ILE A 5 -17.38 -3.56 -2.61
C ILE A 5 -16.10 -4.30 -2.20
N ALA A 6 -15.04 -4.14 -2.99
CA ALA A 6 -13.69 -4.50 -2.61
C ALA A 6 -12.85 -3.21 -2.44
N THR A 7 -12.26 -3.04 -1.26
CA THR A 7 -11.34 -1.94 -0.98
C THR A 7 -9.91 -2.48 -0.99
N PHE A 8 -8.96 -1.70 -1.49
CA PHE A 8 -7.59 -2.15 -1.71
C PHE A 8 -6.60 -1.20 -1.04
N ASP A 9 -5.65 -1.76 -0.30
CA ASP A 9 -4.36 -1.11 -0.20
C ASP A 9 -3.71 -1.05 -1.59
N CYS A 10 -2.82 -0.07 -1.81
CA CYS A 10 -2.23 0.14 -3.12
C CYS A 10 -0.79 -0.39 -3.22
N TYR A 11 0.12 0.18 -2.41
CA TYR A 11 1.55 -0.06 -2.52
C TYR A 11 1.96 -1.31 -1.73
N GLY A 12 2.40 -2.35 -2.44
CA GLY A 12 2.65 -3.69 -1.93
C GLY A 12 1.51 -4.68 -2.23
N THR A 13 0.30 -4.17 -2.47
CA THR A 13 -0.88 -4.97 -2.84
C THR A 13 -1.10 -4.97 -4.35
N LEU A 14 -1.26 -3.79 -4.95
CA LEU A 14 -1.51 -3.57 -6.38
C LEU A 14 -0.24 -3.23 -7.15
N VAL A 15 0.70 -2.56 -6.50
CA VAL A 15 1.92 -1.98 -7.08
C VAL A 15 3.15 -2.52 -6.36
N ASP A 16 4.19 -2.89 -7.09
CA ASP A 16 5.46 -3.38 -6.54
C ASP A 16 6.26 -2.25 -5.88
N TRP A 17 5.84 -1.91 -4.70
CA TRP A 17 6.48 -0.95 -3.83
C TRP A 17 7.82 -1.46 -3.27
N GLU A 18 7.89 -2.75 -2.95
CA GLU A 18 9.07 -3.34 -2.32
C GLU A 18 10.26 -3.37 -3.28
N GLY A 19 10.07 -3.87 -4.49
CA GLY A 19 11.08 -3.87 -5.54
C GLY A 19 11.47 -2.46 -5.94
N GLY A 20 10.49 -1.55 -6.04
CA GLY A 20 10.69 -0.15 -6.38
C GLY A 20 11.59 0.59 -5.39
N PHE A 21 11.24 0.58 -4.10
CA PHE A 21 12.07 1.23 -3.08
C PHE A 21 13.39 0.51 -2.84
N GLY A 22 13.41 -0.82 -2.86
CA GLY A 22 14.65 -1.59 -2.74
C GLY A 22 15.68 -1.18 -3.80
N SER A 23 15.23 -1.05 -5.05
CA SER A 23 16.08 -0.61 -6.16
C SER A 23 16.54 0.85 -6.01
N PHE A 24 15.61 1.75 -5.65
CA PHE A 24 15.93 3.17 -5.44
C PHE A 24 16.97 3.36 -4.33
N LEU A 25 16.77 2.73 -3.18
CA LEU A 25 17.65 2.87 -2.02
C LEU A 25 19.02 2.25 -2.29
N TYR A 26 19.07 1.13 -3.00
CA TYR A 26 20.34 0.53 -3.42
C TYR A 26 21.12 1.44 -4.37
N ALA A 27 20.44 2.04 -5.35
CA ALA A 27 21.06 3.02 -6.25
C ALA A 27 21.57 4.26 -5.50
N LYS A 28 20.82 4.74 -4.50
CA LYS A 28 21.25 5.85 -3.63
C LYS A 28 22.51 5.50 -2.85
N ALA A 29 22.58 4.30 -2.30
CA ALA A 29 23.78 3.82 -1.57
C ALA A 29 25.02 3.85 -2.46
N LEU A 30 24.93 3.27 -3.67
CA LEU A 30 26.04 3.29 -4.64
C LEU A 30 26.45 4.71 -5.03
N ALA A 31 25.48 5.59 -5.31
CA ALA A 31 25.75 6.98 -5.64
C ALA A 31 26.38 7.77 -4.49
N SER A 32 26.18 7.31 -3.25
CA SER A 32 26.80 7.87 -2.03
C SER A 32 28.23 7.36 -1.77
N GLY A 33 28.74 6.49 -2.65
CA GLY A 33 30.09 5.90 -2.49
C GLY A 33 30.15 4.72 -1.52
N ASP A 34 29.01 4.10 -1.17
CA ASP A 34 28.99 2.88 -0.38
C ASP A 34 29.43 1.71 -1.26
N GLU A 35 30.62 1.16 -0.98
CA GLU A 35 31.23 0.08 -1.78
C GLU A 35 30.62 -1.32 -1.51
N GLY A 36 29.86 -1.46 -0.42
CA GLY A 36 29.23 -2.71 -0.02
C GLY A 36 27.88 -2.51 0.63
N PRO A 37 26.92 -1.86 -0.06
CA PRO A 37 25.62 -1.60 0.53
C PRO A 37 24.87 -2.90 0.82
N PRO A 38 24.06 -2.94 1.89
CA PRO A 38 23.15 -4.05 2.12
C PRO A 38 22.23 -4.29 0.92
N PRO A 39 21.69 -5.51 0.75
CA PRO A 39 20.69 -5.77 -0.27
C PRO A 39 19.52 -4.77 -0.19
N GLY A 40 18.95 -4.39 -1.32
CA GLY A 40 17.85 -3.43 -1.40
C GLY A 40 16.66 -3.80 -0.50
N ARG A 41 16.42 -5.09 -0.26
CA ARG A 41 15.43 -5.58 0.70
C ARG A 41 15.71 -5.07 2.13
N GLU A 42 16.92 -5.21 2.62
CA GLU A 42 17.29 -4.78 3.99
C GLU A 42 17.20 -3.24 4.13
N LEU A 43 17.62 -2.52 3.09
CA LEU A 43 17.48 -1.06 3.04
C LEU A 43 16.01 -0.64 3.10
N ARG A 44 15.15 -1.31 2.33
CA ARG A 44 13.71 -1.06 2.34
C ARG A 44 13.07 -1.40 3.70
N GLU A 45 13.43 -2.51 4.31
CA GLU A 45 12.92 -2.89 5.65
C GLU A 45 13.31 -1.84 6.71
N ARG A 46 14.54 -1.33 6.65
CA ARG A 46 14.96 -0.24 7.55
C ARG A 46 14.22 1.07 7.25
N PHE A 47 14.07 1.42 5.98
CA PHE A 47 13.30 2.57 5.53
C PHE A 47 11.86 2.50 6.05
N GLU A 48 11.19 1.35 5.89
CA GLU A 48 9.83 1.13 6.38
C GLU A 48 9.72 1.28 7.91
N ALA A 49 10.67 0.78 8.66
CA ALA A 49 10.69 0.93 10.11
C ALA A 49 10.77 2.41 10.54
N ILE A 50 11.62 3.20 9.90
CA ILE A 50 11.71 4.66 10.14
C ILE A 50 10.40 5.34 9.75
N GLN A 51 9.85 5.00 8.59
CA GLN A 51 8.60 5.58 8.08
C GLN A 51 7.43 5.28 9.02
N PHE A 52 7.34 4.04 9.53
CA PHE A 52 6.28 3.65 10.45
C PHE A 52 6.25 4.50 11.71
N ASP A 53 7.41 4.81 12.28
CA ASP A 53 7.49 5.71 13.45
C ASP A 53 7.03 7.13 13.13
N LEU A 54 7.29 7.61 11.91
CA LEU A 54 6.92 8.96 11.48
C LEU A 54 5.41 9.10 11.25
N ILE A 55 4.77 8.14 10.60
CA ILE A 55 3.34 8.21 10.29
C ILE A 55 2.43 8.03 11.52
N GLN A 56 2.96 7.59 12.65
CA GLN A 56 2.21 7.50 13.91
C GLN A 56 2.19 8.81 14.72
N ARG A 57 2.93 9.82 14.25
CA ARG A 57 2.95 11.13 14.86
C ARG A 57 1.83 12.01 14.30
N GLU A 58 1.90 13.31 14.58
CA GLU A 58 1.04 14.29 13.95
C GLU A 58 1.11 14.19 12.43
N TYR A 59 -0.05 14.26 11.78
CA TYR A 59 -0.15 14.14 10.33
C TYR A 59 0.67 15.23 9.62
N ARG A 60 1.41 14.82 8.61
CA ARG A 60 2.11 15.67 7.62
C ARG A 60 1.91 15.04 6.23
N PRO A 61 2.00 15.81 5.13
CA PRO A 61 1.96 15.25 3.79
C PRO A 61 2.95 14.09 3.58
N TYR A 62 2.54 13.07 2.84
CA TYR A 62 3.36 11.86 2.67
C TYR A 62 4.69 12.13 1.98
N LYS A 63 4.74 13.14 1.09
CA LYS A 63 6.00 13.61 0.48
C LYS A 63 7.02 14.07 1.52
N GLU A 64 6.58 14.73 2.58
CA GLU A 64 7.44 15.13 3.69
C GLU A 64 7.91 13.93 4.51
N ILE A 65 7.01 12.96 4.73
CA ILE A 65 7.36 11.69 5.39
C ILE A 65 8.42 10.94 4.58
N LEU A 66 8.26 10.82 3.26
CA LEU A 66 9.24 10.17 2.38
C LEU A 66 10.61 10.82 2.46
N ALA A 67 10.66 12.16 2.34
CA ALA A 67 11.89 12.93 2.41
C ALA A 67 12.59 12.79 3.77
N GLU A 68 11.84 12.90 4.86
CA GLU A 68 12.37 12.76 6.23
C GLU A 68 12.84 11.32 6.50
N THR A 69 12.12 10.32 5.99
CA THR A 69 12.52 8.92 6.12
C THR A 69 13.85 8.67 5.41
N LEU A 70 13.98 9.16 4.17
CA LEU A 70 15.21 9.02 3.40
C LEU A 70 16.37 9.76 4.07
N ARG A 71 16.13 10.99 4.57
CA ARG A 71 17.15 11.76 5.30
C ARG A 71 17.67 10.99 6.52
N ARG A 72 16.77 10.42 7.33
CA ARG A 72 17.18 9.61 8.51
C ARG A 72 17.95 8.36 8.13
N LEU A 73 17.53 7.68 7.07
CA LEU A 73 18.28 6.53 6.57
C LEU A 73 19.68 6.94 6.09
N CYS A 74 19.80 8.08 5.39
CA CYS A 74 21.09 8.63 4.99
C CYS A 74 21.98 8.96 6.21
N ASP A 75 21.41 9.63 7.22
CA ASP A 75 22.13 9.96 8.46
C ASP A 75 22.66 8.67 9.17
N GLU A 76 21.83 7.62 9.26
CA GLU A 76 22.21 6.33 9.86
C GLU A 76 23.33 5.62 9.10
N ARG A 77 23.36 5.80 7.78
CA ARG A 77 24.34 5.15 6.88
C ARG A 77 25.58 5.99 6.60
N GLY A 78 25.58 7.25 7.03
CA GLY A 78 26.65 8.19 6.69
C GLY A 78 26.64 8.62 5.22
N TRP A 79 25.48 8.49 4.53
CA TRP A 79 25.32 8.94 3.15
C TRP A 79 24.94 10.42 3.11
N PRO A 80 25.39 11.18 2.10
CA PRO A 80 24.95 12.54 1.92
C PRO A 80 23.46 12.58 1.56
N PHE A 81 22.69 13.45 2.22
CA PHE A 81 21.34 13.80 1.80
C PHE A 81 21.40 15.13 1.02
N GLU A 82 21.15 15.07 -0.27
CA GLU A 82 21.30 16.18 -1.18
C GLU A 82 19.97 16.88 -1.48
N ARG A 83 20.02 18.11 -2.01
CA ARG A 83 18.84 18.93 -2.31
C ARG A 83 17.81 18.24 -3.22
N GLY A 84 18.25 17.37 -4.13
CA GLY A 84 17.38 16.65 -5.08
C GLY A 84 16.76 15.37 -4.55
N ASP A 85 17.23 14.84 -3.41
CA ASP A 85 16.82 13.52 -2.91
C ASP A 85 15.35 13.45 -2.50
N ALA A 86 14.81 14.54 -1.94
CA ALA A 86 13.40 14.63 -1.58
C ALA A 86 12.47 14.51 -2.82
N GLU A 87 12.85 15.12 -3.93
CA GLU A 87 12.09 15.01 -5.19
C GLU A 87 12.32 13.67 -5.88
N ALA A 88 13.54 13.15 -5.80
CA ALA A 88 13.91 11.88 -6.40
C ALA A 88 13.11 10.70 -5.83
N ILE A 89 12.94 10.64 -4.50
CA ILE A 89 12.17 9.55 -3.87
C ILE A 89 10.68 9.63 -4.21
N VAL A 90 10.10 10.81 -4.30
CA VAL A 90 8.70 11.02 -4.74
C VAL A 90 8.55 10.62 -6.21
N THR A 91 9.50 10.98 -7.05
CA THR A 91 9.51 10.61 -8.47
C THR A 91 9.65 9.10 -8.65
N ALA A 92 10.51 8.45 -7.86
CA ALA A 92 10.63 7.00 -7.85
C ALA A 92 9.29 6.33 -7.51
N MET A 93 8.62 6.78 -6.46
CA MET A 93 7.32 6.22 -6.06
C MET A 93 6.24 6.37 -7.13
N ARG A 94 6.22 7.48 -7.87
CA ARG A 94 5.32 7.71 -9.00
C ARG A 94 5.58 6.77 -10.19
N SER A 95 6.74 6.13 -10.25
CA SER A 95 7.15 5.24 -11.34
C SER A 95 6.98 3.76 -11.05
N PHE A 96 6.62 3.38 -9.82
CA PHE A 96 6.47 1.97 -9.43
C PHE A 96 5.38 1.29 -10.24
N GLN A 97 5.65 0.08 -10.71
CA GLN A 97 4.78 -0.64 -11.64
C GLN A 97 3.78 -1.54 -10.91
N PRO A 98 2.58 -1.69 -11.44
CA PRO A 98 1.64 -2.71 -10.97
C PRO A 98 2.24 -4.11 -11.08
N PHE A 99 1.88 -5.00 -10.14
CA PHE A 99 2.19 -6.43 -10.29
C PHE A 99 1.53 -7.00 -11.54
N PRO A 100 2.10 -8.06 -12.15
CA PRO A 100 1.58 -8.63 -13.40
C PRO A 100 0.11 -9.10 -13.33
N ASP A 101 -0.32 -9.56 -12.15
CA ASP A 101 -1.70 -10.04 -11.89
C ASP A 101 -2.69 -8.89 -11.67
N THR A 102 -2.24 -7.69 -11.30
CA THR A 102 -3.11 -6.59 -10.84
C THR A 102 -4.14 -6.19 -11.90
N ARG A 103 -3.69 -5.76 -13.07
CA ARG A 103 -4.61 -5.26 -14.11
C ARG A 103 -5.62 -6.31 -14.57
N PRO A 104 -5.20 -7.53 -14.95
CA PRO A 104 -6.15 -8.54 -15.44
C PRO A 104 -7.12 -9.03 -14.37
N ALA A 105 -6.67 -9.21 -13.11
CA ALA A 105 -7.55 -9.60 -12.01
C ALA A 105 -8.59 -8.51 -11.69
N LEU A 106 -8.18 -7.25 -11.55
CA LEU A 106 -9.10 -6.14 -11.28
C LEU A 106 -10.15 -5.95 -12.38
N ARG A 107 -9.79 -6.14 -13.67
CA ARG A 107 -10.76 -6.09 -14.78
C ARG A 107 -11.83 -7.18 -14.64
N ARG A 108 -11.48 -8.39 -14.21
CA ARG A 108 -12.43 -9.48 -13.95
C ARG A 108 -13.33 -9.17 -12.76
N VAL A 109 -12.75 -8.71 -11.65
CA VAL A 109 -13.49 -8.31 -10.45
C VAL A 109 -14.53 -7.23 -10.78
N ARG A 110 -14.13 -6.21 -11.57
CA ARG A 110 -15.02 -5.17 -12.02
C ARG A 110 -16.11 -5.69 -12.97
N ALA A 111 -15.77 -6.58 -13.89
CA ALA A 111 -16.73 -7.19 -14.82
C ALA A 111 -17.78 -8.03 -14.09
N ALA A 112 -17.45 -8.64 -12.97
CA ALA A 112 -18.38 -9.32 -12.06
C ALA A 112 -19.27 -8.34 -11.25
N GLY A 113 -19.14 -7.02 -11.45
CA GLY A 113 -19.98 -5.99 -10.83
C GLY A 113 -19.54 -5.53 -9.45
N THR A 114 -18.39 -5.96 -8.94
CA THR A 114 -17.82 -5.47 -7.67
C THR A 114 -17.27 -4.05 -7.84
N ARG A 115 -17.65 -3.12 -6.97
CA ARG A 115 -17.08 -1.77 -6.90
C ARG A 115 -15.65 -1.84 -6.36
N LEU A 116 -14.72 -1.13 -7.03
CA LEU A 116 -13.30 -1.09 -6.67
C LEU A 116 -12.98 0.25 -5.98
N VAL A 117 -12.39 0.20 -4.79
CA VAL A 117 -12.04 1.39 -4.01
C VAL A 117 -10.60 1.28 -3.52
N ILE A 118 -9.80 2.34 -3.66
CA ILE A 118 -8.44 2.38 -3.08
C ILE A 118 -8.47 3.07 -1.71
N VAL A 119 -7.67 2.54 -0.77
CA VAL A 119 -7.37 3.16 0.54
C VAL A 119 -5.87 3.13 0.76
N SER A 120 -5.21 4.28 0.61
CA SER A 120 -3.74 4.31 0.55
C SER A 120 -3.11 5.37 1.46
N ASN A 121 -1.99 5.00 2.07
CA ASN A 121 -1.13 5.89 2.85
C ASN A 121 -0.26 6.75 1.91
N THR A 122 -0.88 7.69 1.20
CA THR A 122 -0.15 8.56 0.25
C THR A 122 -0.85 9.91 0.08
N ASP A 123 -0.24 10.79 -0.72
CA ASP A 123 -0.83 12.06 -1.16
C ASP A 123 -1.59 11.89 -2.48
N ARG A 124 -2.54 12.79 -2.76
CA ARG A 124 -3.42 12.75 -3.92
C ARG A 124 -2.65 12.78 -5.25
N ASP A 125 -1.67 13.64 -5.36
CA ASP A 125 -0.87 13.78 -6.59
C ASP A 125 0.02 12.55 -6.87
N ILE A 126 0.42 11.79 -5.85
CA ILE A 126 1.17 10.54 -6.03
C ILE A 126 0.24 9.44 -6.56
N ILE A 127 -0.93 9.24 -5.92
CA ILE A 127 -1.85 8.18 -6.32
C ILE A 127 -2.41 8.39 -7.73
N GLU A 128 -2.57 9.64 -8.18
CA GLU A 128 -3.02 9.95 -9.54
C GLU A 128 -2.07 9.42 -10.62
N HIS A 129 -0.76 9.41 -10.36
CA HIS A 129 0.22 8.77 -11.26
C HIS A 129 0.02 7.25 -11.30
N THR A 130 -0.17 6.64 -10.14
CA THR A 130 -0.41 5.20 -10.02
C THR A 130 -1.71 4.77 -10.68
N LEU A 131 -2.80 5.54 -10.52
CA LEU A 131 -4.08 5.26 -11.18
C LEU A 131 -3.96 5.21 -12.71
N ARG A 132 -3.16 6.09 -13.31
CA ARG A 132 -2.88 6.03 -14.75
C ARG A 132 -2.16 4.75 -15.16
N GLN A 133 -1.24 4.27 -14.32
CA GLN A 133 -0.51 3.02 -14.57
C GLN A 133 -1.39 1.78 -14.34
N LEU A 134 -2.33 1.81 -13.39
CA LEU A 134 -3.24 0.70 -13.13
C LEU A 134 -4.17 0.41 -14.31
N GLU A 135 -4.53 1.42 -15.12
CA GLU A 135 -5.37 1.26 -16.32
C GLU A 135 -6.72 0.55 -16.08
N VAL A 136 -7.19 0.57 -14.84
CA VAL A 136 -8.51 0.07 -14.43
C VAL A 136 -9.20 1.18 -13.66
N PRO A 137 -10.43 1.55 -14.01
CA PRO A 137 -11.14 2.61 -13.29
C PRO A 137 -11.53 2.12 -11.88
N PHE A 138 -11.27 2.95 -10.89
CA PHE A 138 -11.75 2.77 -9.52
C PHE A 138 -12.97 3.65 -9.29
N ASP A 139 -13.94 3.14 -8.53
CA ASP A 139 -15.20 3.84 -8.23
C ASP A 139 -14.98 4.91 -7.16
N ASP A 140 -13.97 4.74 -6.31
CA ASP A 140 -13.54 5.74 -5.34
C ASP A 140 -12.05 5.53 -4.92
N VAL A 141 -11.43 6.61 -4.40
CA VAL A 141 -10.05 6.62 -3.92
C VAL A 141 -9.96 7.49 -2.67
N GLN A 142 -9.61 6.89 -1.56
CA GLN A 142 -9.29 7.58 -0.30
C GLN A 142 -7.80 7.52 -0.03
N VAL A 143 -7.18 8.66 0.17
CA VAL A 143 -5.75 8.76 0.55
C VAL A 143 -5.61 9.36 1.95
N ALA A 144 -4.44 9.19 2.55
CA ALA A 144 -4.14 9.76 3.87
C ALA A 144 -4.33 11.27 3.91
N GLU A 145 -4.03 11.97 2.80
CA GLU A 145 -4.23 13.41 2.65
C GLU A 145 -5.70 13.82 2.84
N ASP A 146 -6.66 13.05 2.34
CA ASP A 146 -8.09 13.35 2.47
C ASP A 146 -8.59 13.22 3.92
N VAL A 147 -7.95 12.32 4.67
CA VAL A 147 -8.36 11.97 6.05
C VAL A 147 -7.62 12.80 7.08
N GLY A 148 -6.39 13.24 6.76
CA GLY A 148 -5.48 13.83 7.73
C GLY A 148 -4.93 12.79 8.73
N ALA A 149 -4.90 11.51 8.33
CA ALA A 149 -4.39 10.40 9.14
C ALA A 149 -3.91 9.24 8.25
N TYR A 150 -2.97 8.49 8.76
CA TYR A 150 -2.41 7.29 8.12
C TYR A 150 -3.01 6.00 8.71
N LYS A 151 -3.14 4.95 7.91
CA LYS A 151 -3.24 3.59 8.42
C LYS A 151 -2.00 3.29 9.27
N PRO A 152 -2.11 2.67 10.43
CA PRO A 152 -3.22 1.86 10.94
C PRO A 152 -4.26 2.60 11.81
N SER A 153 -4.39 3.92 11.72
CA SER A 153 -5.41 4.66 12.47
C SER A 153 -6.82 4.16 12.12
N ASP A 154 -7.62 3.86 13.14
CA ASP A 154 -9.01 3.44 12.97
C ASP A 154 -9.86 4.53 12.28
N GLU A 155 -9.47 5.80 12.37
CA GLU A 155 -10.11 6.94 11.69
C GLU A 155 -10.15 6.75 10.17
N VAL A 156 -9.11 6.15 9.57
CA VAL A 156 -9.05 5.91 8.13
C VAL A 156 -10.16 4.98 7.69
N PHE A 157 -10.38 3.87 8.41
CA PHE A 157 -11.41 2.89 8.07
C PHE A 157 -12.82 3.36 8.46
N ARG A 158 -12.95 4.11 9.56
CA ARG A 158 -14.21 4.75 9.94
C ARG A 158 -14.71 5.72 8.85
N ARG A 159 -13.85 6.63 8.39
CA ARG A 159 -14.18 7.57 7.30
C ARG A 159 -14.46 6.86 5.99
N LEU A 160 -13.73 5.81 5.69
CA LEU A 160 -13.99 4.98 4.52
C LEU A 160 -15.41 4.42 4.54
N LEU A 161 -15.80 3.76 5.64
CA LEU A 161 -17.14 3.16 5.77
C LEU A 161 -18.28 4.18 5.73
N GLU A 162 -18.09 5.35 6.36
CA GLU A 162 -19.05 6.47 6.25
C GLU A 162 -19.24 6.93 4.81
N ARG A 163 -18.13 7.05 4.07
CA ARG A 163 -18.14 7.46 2.65
C ARG A 163 -18.78 6.42 1.74
N LEU A 164 -18.55 5.14 2.00
CA LEU A 164 -19.10 4.05 1.22
C LEU A 164 -20.61 3.87 1.45
N GLY A 165 -21.11 4.20 2.63
CA GLY A 165 -22.51 4.03 3.02
C GLY A 165 -22.97 2.57 3.04
N GLU A 166 -22.03 1.63 3.20
CA GLU A 166 -22.29 0.19 3.21
C GLU A 166 -21.97 -0.42 4.58
N ARG A 167 -22.62 -1.53 4.92
CA ARG A 167 -22.33 -2.26 6.15
C ARG A 167 -20.93 -2.88 6.09
N PRO A 168 -20.13 -2.79 7.16
CA PRO A 168 -18.74 -3.24 7.17
C PRO A 168 -18.55 -4.69 6.68
N GLU A 169 -19.42 -5.60 7.12
CA GLU A 169 -19.34 -7.02 6.77
C GLU A 169 -19.63 -7.34 5.30
N ARG A 170 -20.09 -6.35 4.51
CA ARG A 170 -20.27 -6.44 3.06
C ARG A 170 -19.11 -5.85 2.26
N VAL A 171 -18.14 -5.27 2.94
CA VAL A 171 -16.93 -4.69 2.33
C VAL A 171 -15.77 -5.65 2.56
N LEU A 172 -15.09 -6.06 1.49
CA LEU A 172 -13.87 -6.86 1.56
C LEU A 172 -12.65 -5.96 1.42
N HIS A 173 -11.83 -5.86 2.45
CA HIS A 173 -10.55 -5.16 2.38
C HIS A 173 -9.43 -6.13 1.96
N VAL A 174 -8.76 -5.82 0.87
CA VAL A 174 -7.73 -6.64 0.22
C VAL A 174 -6.38 -5.96 0.38
N ALA A 175 -5.45 -6.57 1.10
CA ALA A 175 -4.15 -5.97 1.39
C ALA A 175 -3.06 -7.00 1.67
N PHE A 176 -1.79 -6.60 1.48
CA PHE A 176 -0.64 -7.41 1.89
C PHE A 176 -0.27 -7.19 3.36
N GLY A 177 -0.52 -6.00 3.91
CA GLY A 177 -0.02 -5.57 5.21
C GLY A 177 -0.95 -5.90 6.39
N PHE A 178 -0.51 -6.73 7.34
CA PHE A 178 -1.27 -6.96 8.56
C PHE A 178 -1.37 -5.72 9.45
N LYS A 179 -0.23 -5.07 9.64
CA LYS A 179 -0.06 -3.95 10.57
C LYS A 179 -0.84 -2.71 10.17
N TYR A 180 -0.86 -2.42 8.88
CA TYR A 180 -1.50 -1.22 8.33
C TYR A 180 -2.96 -1.44 7.97
N ASP A 181 -3.34 -2.67 7.60
CA ASP A 181 -4.56 -2.93 6.86
C ASP A 181 -5.44 -4.00 7.51
N ILE A 182 -4.98 -5.25 7.54
CA ILE A 182 -5.81 -6.40 7.96
C ILE A 182 -6.34 -6.22 9.37
N GLY A 183 -5.48 -5.91 10.34
CA GLY A 183 -5.90 -5.69 11.74
C GLY A 183 -6.86 -4.52 11.91
N PRO A 184 -6.57 -3.32 11.39
CA PRO A 184 -7.50 -2.20 11.45
C PRO A 184 -8.84 -2.43 10.74
N ALA A 185 -8.84 -3.07 9.55
CA ALA A 185 -10.05 -3.38 8.82
C ALA A 185 -10.93 -4.40 9.58
N GLU A 186 -10.32 -5.42 10.18
CA GLU A 186 -11.00 -6.39 11.03
C GLU A 186 -11.64 -5.70 12.25
N ARG A 187 -10.90 -4.81 12.94
CA ARG A 187 -11.47 -4.02 14.05
C ARG A 187 -12.63 -3.12 13.61
N ALA A 188 -12.62 -2.65 12.37
CA ALA A 188 -13.73 -1.89 11.79
C ALA A 188 -14.93 -2.76 11.37
N GLY A 189 -14.87 -4.09 11.55
CA GLY A 189 -15.91 -5.04 11.20
C GLY A 189 -15.96 -5.43 9.73
N MET A 190 -14.96 -5.05 8.94
CA MET A 190 -14.86 -5.41 7.53
C MET A 190 -14.44 -6.86 7.38
N ARG A 191 -14.72 -7.45 6.21
CA ARG A 191 -14.09 -8.70 5.78
C ARG A 191 -12.71 -8.42 5.22
N THR A 192 -11.79 -9.36 5.41
CA THR A 192 -10.39 -9.16 5.06
C THR A 192 -9.83 -10.28 4.20
N ALA A 193 -8.98 -9.91 3.25
CA ALA A 193 -8.23 -10.83 2.41
C ALA A 193 -6.74 -10.44 2.41
N TRP A 194 -5.93 -11.36 2.87
CA TRP A 194 -4.50 -11.20 2.87
C TRP A 194 -3.88 -11.62 1.54
N VAL A 195 -3.22 -10.69 0.87
CA VAL A 195 -2.44 -10.96 -0.35
C VAL A 195 -1.02 -11.31 0.05
N ASN A 196 -0.78 -12.58 0.31
CA ASN A 196 0.49 -13.14 0.79
C ASN A 196 1.43 -13.49 -0.38
N ARG A 197 1.96 -12.46 -1.05
CA ARG A 197 2.83 -12.63 -2.22
C ARG A 197 4.12 -13.39 -1.91
N HIS A 198 4.64 -13.24 -0.70
CA HIS A 198 5.89 -13.87 -0.26
C HIS A 198 5.72 -15.20 0.45
N GLN A 199 4.47 -15.67 0.62
CA GLN A 199 4.15 -16.93 1.33
C GLN A 199 4.73 -16.93 2.77
N GLU A 200 4.61 -15.82 3.45
CA GLU A 200 5.05 -15.67 4.84
C GLU A 200 4.08 -16.40 5.78
N PRO A 201 4.58 -16.90 6.93
CA PRO A 201 3.69 -17.45 7.93
C PRO A 201 2.77 -16.35 8.47
N PRO A 202 1.46 -16.63 8.67
CA PRO A 202 0.54 -15.66 9.20
C PRO A 202 0.95 -15.24 10.63
N PRO A 203 0.82 -13.95 10.99
CA PRO A 203 0.97 -13.52 12.36
C PRO A 203 -0.09 -14.22 13.25
N THR A 204 0.31 -14.68 14.41
CA THR A 204 -0.53 -15.51 15.31
C THR A 204 -1.72 -14.77 15.95
N VAL A 205 -1.89 -13.48 15.74
CA VAL A 205 -2.75 -12.61 16.55
C VAL A 205 -3.89 -11.94 15.76
N VAL A 206 -3.90 -11.99 14.44
CA VAL A 206 -4.90 -11.28 13.61
C VAL A 206 -5.64 -12.27 12.73
N ALA A 207 -6.99 -12.27 12.83
CA ALA A 207 -7.84 -13.07 11.96
C ALA A 207 -7.95 -12.43 10.57
N TYR A 208 -8.15 -13.26 9.55
CA TYR A 208 -8.49 -12.85 8.19
C TYR A 208 -9.43 -13.88 7.56
N ASP A 209 -10.26 -13.44 6.60
CA ASP A 209 -11.26 -14.32 5.99
C ASP A 209 -10.70 -15.12 4.82
N HIS A 210 -9.75 -14.52 4.08
CA HIS A 210 -9.14 -15.12 2.88
C HIS A 210 -7.63 -14.89 2.85
N GLU A 211 -6.91 -15.84 2.23
CA GLU A 211 -5.49 -15.71 1.92
C GLU A 211 -5.24 -16.11 0.47
N TRP A 212 -4.51 -15.26 -0.27
CA TRP A 212 -4.16 -15.51 -1.65
C TRP A 212 -2.70 -15.10 -1.92
N ARG A 213 -2.06 -15.78 -2.86
CA ARG A 213 -0.70 -15.44 -3.29
C ARG A 213 -0.66 -14.21 -4.21
N ASP A 214 -1.79 -13.90 -4.83
CA ASP A 214 -1.97 -12.83 -5.80
C ASP A 214 -3.46 -12.46 -5.90
N LEU A 215 -3.79 -11.53 -6.79
CA LEU A 215 -5.18 -11.06 -6.95
C LEU A 215 -6.09 -12.01 -7.75
N TRP A 216 -5.55 -13.09 -8.31
CA TRP A 216 -6.39 -14.08 -8.97
C TRP A 216 -7.34 -14.78 -8.01
N GLY A 217 -6.96 -14.92 -6.73
CA GLY A 217 -7.85 -15.45 -5.71
C GLY A 217 -9.12 -14.61 -5.52
N LEU A 218 -9.00 -13.27 -5.58
CA LEU A 218 -10.16 -12.38 -5.55
C LEU A 218 -11.03 -12.52 -6.81
N ALA A 219 -10.41 -12.59 -8.01
CA ALA A 219 -11.15 -12.75 -9.26
C ALA A 219 -11.98 -14.05 -9.24
N SER A 220 -11.38 -15.17 -8.81
CA SER A 220 -12.11 -16.44 -8.65
C SER A 220 -13.24 -16.35 -7.64
N LEU A 221 -13.00 -15.71 -6.48
CA LEU A 221 -14.01 -15.57 -5.41
C LEU A 221 -15.29 -14.85 -5.89
N VAL A 222 -15.15 -13.82 -6.72
CA VAL A 222 -16.31 -13.04 -7.20
C VAL A 222 -17.02 -13.73 -8.37
N GLU A 223 -16.29 -14.48 -9.20
CA GLU A 223 -16.86 -15.25 -10.32
C GLU A 223 -17.65 -16.48 -9.83
N ASP A 224 -17.20 -17.16 -8.77
CA ASP A 224 -17.87 -18.32 -8.18
C ASP A 224 -19.14 -17.97 -7.38
N ALA A 225 -19.42 -16.68 -7.19
CA ALA A 225 -20.56 -16.19 -6.40
C ALA A 225 -21.84 -15.92 -7.22
N ASP A 226 -21.82 -16.14 -8.52
CA ASP A 226 -22.97 -16.09 -9.45
C ASP A 226 -23.57 -17.48 -9.63
#